data_80338b33699c18eebaa8e16bf95bbdd5
#
_entry.id   80338b33699c18eebaa8e16bf95bbdd5
#
_cell.length_a   1.000
_cell.length_b   1.000
_cell.length_c   1.000
_cell.angle_alpha   90.00
_cell.angle_beta   90.00
_cell.angle_gamma   90.00
#
_symmetry.space_group_name_H-M   'P 1'
#
loop_
_entity.id
_entity.type
_entity.pdbx_description
1 polymer ?
#
loop_
_entity_poly.entity_id
_entity_poly.type
_entity_poly.pdbx_seq_one_letter_code
_entity_poly.pdbx_strand_id
1 'polypeptide(L)'
;MLSVQHVTGGYTGEAVVKDVSFIVEKGELFGILGPNGSGKTTLLKMLSGILPIQQGEVLIGGEKIQSYSPKQLAQKVAVLSQHSSQSFSYTVKETVSLGRYAHQKGLFQTWSGKDETVVQQVMKQIGVSQFQEKHLQELSGGEKQRVFLAQALAQEPEILLLDEPTNHLDLSYQKELLDLLKQWTTEKGLTVVSIFHDLNLAGLYCDRLLLLENGVIKINHVPNEVLREETIRDVYRTNIQKHPHPKVAAPQMVLLPEIQKAAEEIEINEKMLHQSDEFILLKAPFPLRTMSSGVIGAGTGWHQLFVNRHVNKDYNCDDHKAEMASFLRANGFEPSETVGMMTAVYLEDVEYQYHQTDEFSIFVVVTAGVGNAVDPSKSGQHTFEMVPGTINTWIFVNGELSEEAFIQSIMTATEAKAKAMVDLEVVDKVTGTIATGTSTDSILVAAAQTGKYLEYAGTITPLGKVIGHAVYQCTTKAVQKSRRRKHL
;
A
#
# COMPACT_ATOMS: atom_id res chain seq x y z
N MET A 1 -12.51 11.15 -27.65
CA MET A 1 -13.30 11.70 -26.55
C MET A 1 -14.68 11.05 -26.55
N LEU A 2 -15.08 10.50 -25.44
CA LEU A 2 -16.40 9.92 -25.17
C LEU A 2 -17.16 10.88 -24.25
N SER A 3 -18.35 11.32 -24.64
CA SER A 3 -19.19 12.21 -23.83
C SER A 3 -20.53 11.54 -23.55
N VAL A 4 -20.93 11.52 -22.31
CA VAL A 4 -22.17 10.96 -21.79
C VAL A 4 -22.98 12.11 -21.20
N GLN A 5 -24.19 12.35 -21.69
CA GLN A 5 -25.00 13.50 -21.33
C GLN A 5 -26.40 13.07 -20.93
N HIS A 6 -26.74 13.25 -19.66
CA HIS A 6 -28.03 12.97 -19.06
C HIS A 6 -28.58 11.58 -19.38
N VAL A 7 -27.69 10.56 -19.41
CA VAL A 7 -28.08 9.21 -19.83
C VAL A 7 -28.87 8.52 -18.73
N THR A 8 -30.06 8.06 -19.13
CA THR A 8 -30.94 7.22 -18.32
C THR A 8 -31.32 5.97 -19.12
N GLY A 9 -31.33 4.82 -18.47
CA GLY A 9 -31.73 3.57 -19.12
C GLY A 9 -31.59 2.34 -18.23
N GLY A 10 -32.08 1.22 -18.74
CA GLY A 10 -32.10 -0.07 -18.03
C GLY A 10 -32.81 -1.13 -18.84
N TYR A 11 -33.16 -2.24 -18.16
CA TYR A 11 -33.87 -3.37 -18.75
C TYR A 11 -35.39 -3.25 -18.48
N THR A 12 -36.22 -3.73 -19.38
CA THR A 12 -37.71 -3.88 -19.19
C THR A 12 -38.46 -2.66 -18.65
N GLY A 13 -38.01 -1.46 -19.02
CA GLY A 13 -38.72 -0.21 -18.66
C GLY A 13 -38.28 0.44 -17.35
N GLU A 14 -37.56 -0.27 -16.48
CA GLU A 14 -37.01 0.31 -15.25
C GLU A 14 -35.59 0.90 -15.48
N ALA A 15 -35.40 2.14 -15.07
CA ALA A 15 -34.10 2.80 -15.18
C ALA A 15 -33.17 2.30 -14.09
N VAL A 16 -32.12 1.57 -14.51
CA VAL A 16 -31.01 1.13 -13.66
C VAL A 16 -29.96 2.23 -13.53
N VAL A 17 -29.69 2.95 -14.62
CA VAL A 17 -28.81 4.13 -14.68
C VAL A 17 -29.70 5.36 -14.84
N LYS A 18 -29.44 6.42 -14.05
CA LYS A 18 -30.34 7.56 -13.88
C LYS A 18 -29.56 8.86 -14.00
N ASP A 19 -29.81 9.62 -15.05
CA ASP A 19 -29.26 10.97 -15.27
C ASP A 19 -27.74 11.09 -15.12
N VAL A 20 -27.02 10.18 -15.78
CA VAL A 20 -25.56 10.08 -15.68
C VAL A 20 -24.90 10.97 -16.74
N SER A 21 -23.97 11.85 -16.30
CA SER A 21 -23.23 12.75 -17.21
C SER A 21 -21.73 12.74 -16.85
N PHE A 22 -20.87 12.43 -17.81
CA PHE A 22 -19.41 12.52 -17.68
C PHE A 22 -18.73 12.53 -19.04
N ILE A 23 -17.43 12.86 -19.03
CA ILE A 23 -16.60 12.88 -20.23
C ILE A 23 -15.37 12.01 -19.96
N VAL A 24 -14.95 11.22 -20.96
CA VAL A 24 -13.67 10.51 -20.97
C VAL A 24 -12.82 11.09 -22.08
N GLU A 25 -11.62 11.54 -21.73
CA GLU A 25 -10.70 12.16 -22.67
C GLU A 25 -10.00 11.10 -23.54
N LYS A 26 -9.45 11.55 -24.66
CA LYS A 26 -8.68 10.67 -25.54
C LYS A 26 -7.39 10.22 -24.85
N GLY A 27 -7.12 8.91 -24.89
CA GLY A 27 -5.93 8.36 -24.25
C GLY A 27 -6.01 8.24 -22.74
N GLU A 28 -7.22 8.35 -22.17
CA GLU A 28 -7.49 8.20 -20.72
C GLU A 28 -7.79 6.75 -20.37
N LEU A 29 -7.26 6.26 -19.26
CA LEU A 29 -7.71 5.04 -18.60
C LEU A 29 -8.69 5.45 -17.50
N PHE A 30 -9.98 5.29 -17.78
CA PHE A 30 -11.09 5.71 -16.94
C PHE A 30 -11.71 4.50 -16.23
N GLY A 31 -11.73 4.55 -14.89
CA GLY A 31 -12.26 3.48 -14.07
C GLY A 31 -13.68 3.75 -13.58
N ILE A 32 -14.55 2.73 -13.62
CA ILE A 32 -15.89 2.77 -13.05
C ILE A 32 -15.92 1.85 -11.82
N LEU A 33 -16.23 2.41 -10.65
CA LEU A 33 -16.37 1.75 -9.37
C LEU A 33 -17.81 1.77 -8.88
N GLY A 34 -18.13 0.93 -7.92
CA GLY A 34 -19.42 0.90 -7.23
C GLY A 34 -19.76 -0.52 -6.75
N PRO A 35 -20.70 -0.66 -5.79
CA PRO A 35 -21.13 -1.95 -5.30
C PRO A 35 -21.84 -2.78 -6.37
N ASN A 36 -22.06 -4.06 -6.11
CA ASN A 36 -22.84 -4.91 -6.97
C ASN A 36 -24.27 -4.37 -7.10
N GLY A 37 -24.79 -4.37 -8.33
CA GLY A 37 -26.12 -3.81 -8.63
C GLY A 37 -26.16 -2.29 -8.79
N SER A 38 -25.05 -1.56 -8.69
CA SER A 38 -25.05 -0.10 -8.89
C SER A 38 -25.27 0.37 -10.33
N GLY A 39 -25.30 -0.53 -11.31
CA GLY A 39 -25.57 -0.20 -12.71
C GLY A 39 -24.34 -0.11 -13.62
N LYS A 40 -23.13 -0.49 -13.16
CA LYS A 40 -21.87 -0.41 -13.93
C LYS A 40 -21.94 -1.12 -15.28
N THR A 41 -22.25 -2.42 -15.29
CA THR A 41 -22.37 -3.22 -16.52
C THR A 41 -23.51 -2.70 -17.43
N THR A 42 -24.61 -2.19 -16.85
CA THR A 42 -25.69 -1.58 -17.60
C THR A 42 -25.21 -0.31 -18.30
N LEU A 43 -24.47 0.55 -17.61
CA LEU A 43 -23.86 1.73 -18.17
C LEU A 43 -22.90 1.36 -19.32
N LEU A 44 -22.00 0.39 -19.09
CA LEU A 44 -21.06 -0.06 -20.12
C LEU A 44 -21.76 -0.58 -21.38
N LYS A 45 -22.87 -1.34 -21.22
CA LYS A 45 -23.69 -1.80 -22.35
C LYS A 45 -24.37 -0.68 -23.11
N MET A 46 -24.74 0.41 -22.43
CA MET A 46 -25.27 1.61 -23.11
C MET A 46 -24.17 2.36 -23.86
N LEU A 47 -22.96 2.46 -23.27
CA LEU A 47 -21.80 3.08 -23.93
C LEU A 47 -21.35 2.30 -25.16
N SER A 48 -21.59 1.00 -25.22
CA SER A 48 -21.28 0.14 -26.37
C SER A 48 -22.38 0.09 -27.45
N GLY A 49 -23.54 0.69 -27.18
CA GLY A 49 -24.71 0.62 -28.07
C GLY A 49 -25.45 -0.72 -28.04
N ILE A 50 -25.06 -1.67 -27.18
CA ILE A 50 -25.74 -2.98 -27.00
C ILE A 50 -27.09 -2.79 -26.33
N LEU A 51 -27.15 -1.90 -25.32
CA LEU A 51 -28.38 -1.56 -24.62
C LEU A 51 -28.86 -0.17 -25.06
N PRO A 52 -30.16 -0.01 -25.48
CA PRO A 52 -30.67 1.28 -25.89
C PRO A 52 -30.76 2.26 -24.72
N ILE A 53 -30.48 3.52 -25.01
CA ILE A 53 -30.62 4.65 -24.09
C ILE A 53 -32.07 5.11 -24.11
N GLN A 54 -32.70 5.29 -22.94
CA GLN A 54 -34.09 5.78 -22.81
C GLN A 54 -34.14 7.31 -22.86
N GLN A 55 -33.17 8.00 -22.23
CA GLN A 55 -33.05 9.46 -22.23
C GLN A 55 -31.58 9.85 -22.28
N GLY A 56 -31.29 11.06 -22.75
CA GLY A 56 -29.95 11.57 -22.89
C GLY A 56 -29.25 11.08 -24.16
N GLU A 57 -27.92 11.25 -24.23
CA GLU A 57 -27.15 10.84 -25.39
C GLU A 57 -25.70 10.45 -25.04
N VAL A 58 -25.16 9.57 -25.84
CA VAL A 58 -23.71 9.20 -25.83
C VAL A 58 -23.11 9.65 -27.13
N LEU A 59 -22.00 10.40 -27.05
CA LEU A 59 -21.29 10.96 -28.18
C LEU A 59 -19.88 10.38 -28.26
N ILE A 60 -19.48 9.94 -29.45
CA ILE A 60 -18.12 9.48 -29.75
C ILE A 60 -17.54 10.41 -30.82
N GLY A 61 -16.46 11.14 -30.48
CA GLY A 61 -15.90 12.12 -31.39
C GLY A 61 -16.84 13.26 -31.76
N GLY A 62 -17.85 13.55 -30.92
CA GLY A 62 -18.87 14.58 -31.13
C GLY A 62 -20.13 14.10 -31.87
N GLU A 63 -20.17 12.86 -32.36
CA GLU A 63 -21.34 12.29 -33.04
C GLU A 63 -22.07 11.29 -32.13
N LYS A 64 -23.42 11.27 -32.21
CA LYS A 64 -24.25 10.37 -31.41
C LYS A 64 -24.01 8.92 -31.77
N ILE A 65 -23.94 8.04 -30.76
CA ILE A 65 -23.71 6.62 -30.97
C ILE A 65 -24.75 5.99 -31.92
N GLN A 66 -25.96 6.47 -31.90
CA GLN A 66 -27.07 6.00 -32.75
C GLN A 66 -26.91 6.39 -34.25
N SER A 67 -26.06 7.36 -34.58
CA SER A 67 -25.78 7.77 -35.96
C SER A 67 -24.86 6.82 -36.69
N TYR A 68 -24.12 5.98 -35.96
CA TYR A 68 -23.21 4.99 -36.54
C TYR A 68 -23.96 3.71 -36.92
N SER A 69 -23.66 3.18 -38.09
CA SER A 69 -24.04 1.81 -38.40
C SER A 69 -23.32 0.82 -37.46
N PRO A 70 -23.85 -0.39 -37.21
CA PRO A 70 -23.19 -1.37 -36.35
C PRO A 70 -21.74 -1.62 -36.75
N LYS A 71 -21.41 -1.62 -38.01
CA LYS A 71 -20.07 -1.83 -38.55
C LYS A 71 -19.14 -0.64 -38.27
N GLN A 72 -19.63 0.59 -38.43
CA GLN A 72 -18.88 1.80 -38.09
C GLN A 72 -18.62 1.89 -36.60
N LEU A 73 -19.62 1.57 -35.79
CA LEU A 73 -19.47 1.57 -34.32
C LEU A 73 -18.43 0.52 -33.90
N ALA A 74 -18.47 -0.69 -34.48
CA ALA A 74 -17.50 -1.74 -34.20
C ALA A 74 -16.06 -1.39 -34.62
N GLN A 75 -15.84 -0.43 -35.53
CA GLN A 75 -14.51 0.10 -35.83
C GLN A 75 -14.00 1.12 -34.81
N LYS A 76 -14.90 1.72 -34.03
CA LYS A 76 -14.59 2.74 -33.03
C LYS A 76 -14.54 2.20 -31.60
N VAL A 77 -15.42 1.26 -31.29
CA VAL A 77 -15.61 0.73 -29.93
C VAL A 77 -15.45 -0.77 -29.94
N ALA A 78 -14.52 -1.28 -29.15
CA ALA A 78 -14.43 -2.69 -28.84
C ALA A 78 -14.86 -2.95 -27.40
N VAL A 79 -15.44 -4.11 -27.14
CA VAL A 79 -15.96 -4.52 -25.84
C VAL A 79 -15.38 -5.87 -25.44
N LEU A 80 -14.83 -5.93 -24.22
CA LEU A 80 -14.54 -7.18 -23.55
C LEU A 80 -15.56 -7.39 -22.44
N SER A 81 -16.51 -8.31 -22.66
CA SER A 81 -17.54 -8.65 -21.68
C SER A 81 -17.08 -9.70 -20.69
N GLN A 82 -17.64 -9.67 -19.47
CA GLN A 82 -17.31 -10.60 -18.38
C GLN A 82 -17.54 -12.07 -18.73
N HIS A 83 -18.55 -12.37 -19.55
CA HIS A 83 -18.89 -13.72 -19.99
C HIS A 83 -18.82 -13.85 -21.53
N SER A 84 -17.73 -14.38 -22.01
CA SER A 84 -17.57 -14.76 -23.43
C SER A 84 -17.77 -16.27 -23.57
N SER A 85 -19.04 -16.75 -23.46
CA SER A 85 -19.34 -18.14 -23.78
C SER A 85 -19.44 -18.28 -25.29
N GLN A 86 -18.46 -18.92 -25.91
CA GLN A 86 -18.55 -19.31 -27.31
C GLN A 86 -19.03 -20.75 -27.41
N SER A 87 -20.12 -20.96 -28.17
CA SER A 87 -20.68 -22.27 -28.47
C SER A 87 -19.93 -23.00 -29.60
N PHE A 88 -18.94 -22.33 -30.22
CA PHE A 88 -18.19 -22.85 -31.36
C PHE A 88 -16.74 -23.19 -30.97
N SER A 89 -16.21 -24.26 -31.56
CA SER A 89 -14.83 -24.71 -31.35
C SER A 89 -13.87 -23.98 -32.31
N TYR A 90 -13.58 -22.72 -32.02
CA TYR A 90 -12.59 -21.94 -32.78
C TYR A 90 -11.18 -22.10 -32.17
N THR A 91 -10.18 -22.01 -33.03
CA THR A 91 -8.80 -21.85 -32.60
C THR A 91 -8.55 -20.41 -32.07
N VAL A 92 -7.44 -20.21 -31.38
CA VAL A 92 -7.03 -18.89 -30.90
C VAL A 92 -6.92 -17.89 -32.06
N LYS A 93 -6.24 -18.30 -33.17
CA LYS A 93 -6.08 -17.46 -34.36
C LYS A 93 -7.43 -17.10 -34.98
N GLU A 94 -8.32 -18.05 -35.14
CA GLU A 94 -9.68 -17.81 -35.67
C GLU A 94 -10.44 -16.84 -34.78
N THR A 95 -10.38 -17.02 -33.46
CA THR A 95 -11.05 -16.12 -32.50
C THR A 95 -10.55 -14.69 -32.60
N VAL A 96 -9.23 -14.49 -32.60
CA VAL A 96 -8.64 -13.15 -32.75
C VAL A 96 -8.99 -12.53 -34.10
N SER A 97 -9.05 -13.37 -35.16
CA SER A 97 -9.43 -12.95 -36.51
C SER A 97 -10.86 -12.41 -36.62
N LEU A 98 -11.79 -12.85 -35.74
CA LEU A 98 -13.13 -12.27 -35.68
C LEU A 98 -13.13 -10.76 -35.38
N GLY A 99 -12.12 -10.25 -34.68
CA GLY A 99 -11.94 -8.81 -34.45
C GLY A 99 -11.79 -8.01 -35.75
N ARG A 100 -11.32 -8.63 -36.83
CA ARG A 100 -11.15 -7.97 -38.16
C ARG A 100 -12.46 -7.87 -38.95
N TYR A 101 -13.53 -8.53 -38.52
CA TYR A 101 -14.81 -8.57 -39.28
C TYR A 101 -15.35 -7.17 -39.61
N ALA A 102 -15.22 -6.21 -38.68
CA ALA A 102 -15.66 -4.84 -38.92
C ALA A 102 -14.87 -4.12 -40.07
N HIS A 103 -13.67 -4.57 -40.41
CA HIS A 103 -12.82 -3.95 -41.42
C HIS A 103 -12.94 -4.58 -42.82
N GLN A 104 -13.53 -5.78 -42.92
CA GLN A 104 -13.70 -6.46 -44.19
C GLN A 104 -14.60 -5.68 -45.13
N LYS A 105 -14.23 -5.58 -46.41
CA LYS A 105 -14.98 -4.81 -47.43
C LYS A 105 -15.56 -5.74 -48.49
N GLY A 106 -16.63 -5.27 -49.14
CA GLY A 106 -17.26 -5.95 -50.28
C GLY A 106 -18.26 -7.04 -49.90
N LEU A 107 -18.96 -7.56 -50.92
CA LEU A 107 -19.97 -8.62 -50.77
C LEU A 107 -19.38 -9.96 -50.31
N PHE A 108 -18.11 -10.23 -50.61
CA PHE A 108 -17.42 -11.48 -50.31
C PHE A 108 -16.51 -11.42 -49.09
N GLN A 109 -16.49 -10.29 -48.36
CA GLN A 109 -15.74 -10.12 -47.11
C GLN A 109 -14.31 -10.69 -47.16
N THR A 110 -13.51 -10.27 -48.16
CA THR A 110 -12.20 -10.82 -48.42
C THR A 110 -11.18 -10.48 -47.35
N TRP A 111 -10.49 -11.50 -46.83
CA TRP A 111 -9.37 -11.39 -45.92
C TRP A 111 -8.17 -10.73 -46.65
N SER A 112 -7.57 -9.72 -46.03
CA SER A 112 -6.43 -8.99 -46.62
C SER A 112 -5.12 -9.32 -45.89
N GLY A 113 -4.00 -9.07 -46.54
CA GLY A 113 -2.67 -9.19 -45.90
C GLY A 113 -2.52 -8.25 -44.70
N LYS A 114 -3.22 -7.11 -44.68
CA LYS A 114 -3.26 -6.21 -43.53
C LYS A 114 -3.95 -6.87 -42.33
N ASP A 115 -5.04 -7.59 -42.55
CA ASP A 115 -5.77 -8.27 -41.49
C ASP A 115 -4.90 -9.35 -40.82
N GLU A 116 -4.17 -10.14 -41.64
CA GLU A 116 -3.22 -11.12 -41.12
C GLU A 116 -2.13 -10.46 -40.26
N THR A 117 -1.57 -9.35 -40.75
CA THR A 117 -0.51 -8.61 -40.05
C THR A 117 -1.01 -8.11 -38.68
N VAL A 118 -2.21 -7.51 -38.63
CA VAL A 118 -2.80 -7.00 -37.37
C VAL A 118 -3.04 -8.14 -36.39
N VAL A 119 -3.63 -9.25 -36.84
CA VAL A 119 -3.89 -10.42 -35.99
C VAL A 119 -2.60 -10.96 -35.39
N GLN A 120 -1.56 -11.16 -36.18
CA GLN A 120 -0.25 -11.64 -35.73
C GLN A 120 0.40 -10.67 -34.75
N GLN A 121 0.36 -9.36 -35.02
CA GLN A 121 0.90 -8.34 -34.11
C GLN A 121 0.20 -8.32 -32.77
N VAL A 122 -1.12 -8.34 -32.77
CA VAL A 122 -1.91 -8.32 -31.52
C VAL A 122 -1.70 -9.61 -30.72
N MET A 123 -1.69 -10.77 -31.37
CA MET A 123 -1.42 -12.04 -30.70
C MET A 123 -0.04 -12.06 -30.05
N LYS A 124 0.96 -11.49 -30.72
CA LYS A 124 2.32 -11.34 -30.16
C LYS A 124 2.35 -10.38 -28.97
N GLN A 125 1.67 -9.21 -29.07
CA GLN A 125 1.61 -8.21 -28.00
C GLN A 125 0.94 -8.73 -26.73
N ILE A 126 -0.11 -9.55 -26.89
CA ILE A 126 -0.86 -10.17 -25.79
C ILE A 126 -0.21 -11.46 -25.28
N GLY A 127 0.81 -11.98 -25.98
CA GLY A 127 1.50 -13.21 -25.58
C GLY A 127 0.67 -14.47 -25.79
N VAL A 128 -0.16 -14.52 -26.84
CA VAL A 128 -0.99 -15.71 -27.16
C VAL A 128 -0.58 -16.41 -28.47
N SER A 129 0.48 -15.94 -29.15
CA SER A 129 0.94 -16.51 -30.40
C SER A 129 1.29 -18.00 -30.32
N GLN A 130 1.85 -18.46 -29.19
CA GLN A 130 2.20 -19.86 -28.99
C GLN A 130 0.99 -20.80 -28.93
N PHE A 131 -0.22 -20.26 -28.75
CA PHE A 131 -1.46 -21.01 -28.69
C PHE A 131 -2.30 -20.91 -29.97
N GLN A 132 -1.80 -20.30 -31.03
CA GLN A 132 -2.59 -19.90 -32.22
C GLN A 132 -3.41 -21.03 -32.83
N GLU A 133 -2.89 -22.27 -32.83
CA GLU A 133 -3.55 -23.47 -33.38
C GLU A 133 -4.37 -24.23 -32.33
N LYS A 134 -4.30 -23.88 -31.05
CA LYS A 134 -5.10 -24.52 -30.01
C LYS A 134 -6.53 -24.03 -30.06
N HIS A 135 -7.47 -24.91 -29.70
CA HIS A 135 -8.85 -24.54 -29.50
C HIS A 135 -9.03 -23.80 -28.19
N LEU A 136 -9.95 -22.83 -28.13
CA LEU A 136 -10.23 -22.06 -26.92
C LEU A 136 -10.54 -22.95 -25.71
N GLN A 137 -11.19 -24.11 -25.93
CA GLN A 137 -11.56 -25.03 -24.86
C GLN A 137 -10.36 -25.63 -24.12
N GLU A 138 -9.20 -25.70 -24.78
CA GLU A 138 -7.94 -26.25 -24.25
C GLU A 138 -7.17 -25.22 -23.37
N LEU A 139 -7.64 -23.97 -23.32
CA LEU A 139 -6.99 -22.89 -22.60
C LEU A 139 -7.54 -22.74 -21.18
N SER A 140 -6.69 -22.29 -20.26
CA SER A 140 -7.09 -21.82 -18.95
C SER A 140 -7.97 -20.56 -19.04
N GLY A 141 -8.67 -20.21 -17.95
CA GLY A 141 -9.52 -19.02 -17.88
C GLY A 141 -8.77 -17.72 -18.22
N GLY A 142 -7.57 -17.55 -17.68
CA GLY A 142 -6.73 -16.40 -17.94
C GLY A 142 -6.21 -16.33 -19.38
N GLU A 143 -5.84 -17.48 -19.98
CA GLU A 143 -5.45 -17.54 -21.40
C GLU A 143 -6.63 -17.21 -22.33
N LYS A 144 -7.83 -17.70 -22.03
CA LYS A 144 -9.06 -17.32 -22.76
C LYS A 144 -9.31 -15.82 -22.72
N GLN A 145 -9.18 -15.23 -21.56
CA GLN A 145 -9.40 -13.79 -21.39
C GLN A 145 -8.40 -12.95 -22.21
N ARG A 146 -7.12 -13.38 -22.26
CA ARG A 146 -6.11 -12.77 -23.16
C ARG A 146 -6.47 -12.91 -24.65
N VAL A 147 -6.99 -14.04 -25.06
CA VAL A 147 -7.44 -14.24 -26.45
C VAL A 147 -8.62 -13.31 -26.78
N PHE A 148 -9.59 -13.15 -25.89
CA PHE A 148 -10.70 -12.22 -26.12
C PHE A 148 -10.25 -10.76 -26.10
N LEU A 149 -9.27 -10.41 -25.27
CA LEU A 149 -8.65 -9.08 -25.32
C LEU A 149 -7.92 -8.88 -26.67
N ALA A 150 -7.18 -9.88 -27.14
CA ALA A 150 -6.54 -9.84 -28.46
C ALA A 150 -7.59 -9.67 -29.58
N GLN A 151 -8.72 -10.36 -29.50
CA GLN A 151 -9.85 -10.18 -30.42
C GLN A 151 -10.37 -8.74 -30.42
N ALA A 152 -10.62 -8.16 -29.22
CA ALA A 152 -11.09 -6.79 -29.10
C ALA A 152 -10.08 -5.77 -29.68
N LEU A 153 -8.79 -5.98 -29.45
CA LEU A 153 -7.74 -5.12 -29.96
C LEU A 153 -7.46 -5.30 -31.48
N ALA A 154 -7.71 -6.50 -32.02
CA ALA A 154 -7.64 -6.72 -33.47
C ALA A 154 -8.68 -5.87 -34.23
N GLN A 155 -9.70 -5.33 -33.56
CA GLN A 155 -10.62 -4.34 -34.11
C GLN A 155 -9.93 -2.98 -34.36
N GLU A 156 -8.73 -2.71 -33.84
CA GLU A 156 -8.07 -1.38 -33.86
C GLU A 156 -9.01 -0.27 -33.36
N PRO A 157 -9.62 -0.41 -32.15
CA PRO A 157 -10.64 0.52 -31.67
C PRO A 157 -10.04 1.85 -31.22
N GLU A 158 -10.85 2.92 -31.25
CA GLU A 158 -10.53 4.20 -30.58
C GLU A 158 -10.84 4.14 -29.09
N ILE A 159 -11.88 3.37 -28.71
CA ILE A 159 -12.35 3.18 -27.35
C ILE A 159 -12.46 1.69 -27.03
N LEU A 160 -11.84 1.27 -25.93
CA LEU A 160 -11.94 -0.08 -25.40
C LEU A 160 -12.75 -0.09 -24.11
N LEU A 161 -13.85 -0.82 -24.10
CA LEU A 161 -14.75 -0.98 -22.94
C LEU A 161 -14.49 -2.35 -22.32
N LEU A 162 -14.16 -2.37 -21.03
CA LEU A 162 -13.79 -3.58 -20.30
C LEU A 162 -14.71 -3.79 -19.10
N ASP A 163 -15.39 -4.93 -19.06
CA ASP A 163 -16.23 -5.34 -17.92
C ASP A 163 -15.44 -6.32 -17.04
N GLU A 164 -14.85 -5.80 -15.96
CA GLU A 164 -14.10 -6.55 -14.95
C GLU A 164 -12.92 -7.37 -15.53
N PRO A 165 -12.00 -6.74 -16.27
CA PRO A 165 -10.98 -7.47 -17.02
C PRO A 165 -9.93 -8.17 -16.16
N THR A 166 -9.85 -7.87 -14.87
CA THR A 166 -8.89 -8.44 -13.92
C THR A 166 -9.45 -9.64 -13.14
N ASN A 167 -10.76 -9.91 -13.25
CA ASN A 167 -11.36 -11.03 -12.53
C ASN A 167 -10.83 -12.38 -13.01
N HIS A 168 -10.62 -13.30 -12.07
CA HIS A 168 -10.10 -14.67 -12.33
C HIS A 168 -8.67 -14.74 -12.90
N LEU A 169 -7.94 -13.61 -12.96
CA LEU A 169 -6.52 -13.58 -13.28
C LEU A 169 -5.68 -13.65 -12.00
N ASP A 170 -4.54 -14.31 -12.07
CA ASP A 170 -3.53 -14.21 -11.00
C ASP A 170 -2.85 -12.82 -11.00
N LEU A 171 -2.12 -12.53 -9.92
CA LEU A 171 -1.52 -11.22 -9.69
C LEU A 171 -0.55 -10.79 -10.82
N SER A 172 0.19 -11.74 -11.40
CA SER A 172 1.16 -11.43 -12.46
C SER A 172 0.44 -11.01 -13.74
N TYR A 173 -0.62 -11.72 -14.11
CA TYR A 173 -1.42 -11.39 -15.29
C TYR A 173 -2.28 -10.14 -15.11
N GLN A 174 -2.81 -9.89 -13.90
CA GLN A 174 -3.50 -8.62 -13.61
C GLN A 174 -2.56 -7.43 -13.86
N LYS A 175 -1.32 -7.54 -13.33
CA LYS A 175 -0.30 -6.51 -13.51
C LYS A 175 0.05 -6.32 -14.98
N GLU A 176 0.39 -7.39 -15.70
CA GLU A 176 0.75 -7.34 -17.13
C GLU A 176 -0.36 -6.69 -17.97
N LEU A 177 -1.61 -7.06 -17.73
CA LEU A 177 -2.77 -6.49 -18.42
C LEU A 177 -2.88 -4.99 -18.19
N LEU A 178 -2.83 -4.56 -16.93
CA LEU A 178 -3.02 -3.14 -16.58
C LEU A 178 -1.83 -2.28 -17.02
N ASP A 179 -0.60 -2.78 -16.92
CA ASP A 179 0.59 -2.14 -17.48
C ASP A 179 0.45 -1.93 -19.00
N LEU A 180 -0.01 -2.95 -19.72
CA LEU A 180 -0.22 -2.89 -21.15
C LEU A 180 -1.33 -1.89 -21.54
N LEU A 181 -2.45 -1.90 -20.81
CA LEU A 181 -3.53 -0.92 -21.03
C LEU A 181 -3.03 0.50 -20.79
N LYS A 182 -2.27 0.73 -19.70
CA LYS A 182 -1.70 2.04 -19.41
C LYS A 182 -0.69 2.49 -20.46
N GLN A 183 0.16 1.59 -20.94
CA GLN A 183 1.08 1.88 -22.03
C GLN A 183 0.33 2.29 -23.32
N TRP A 184 -0.75 1.59 -23.67
CA TRP A 184 -1.49 1.92 -24.89
C TRP A 184 -2.29 3.23 -24.79
N THR A 185 -2.78 3.58 -23.60
CA THR A 185 -3.41 4.91 -23.43
C THR A 185 -2.40 6.02 -23.67
N THR A 186 -1.17 5.88 -23.15
CA THR A 186 -0.13 6.91 -23.27
C THR A 186 0.55 6.91 -24.65
N GLU A 187 0.89 5.74 -25.22
CA GLU A 187 1.68 5.66 -26.45
C GLU A 187 0.84 5.66 -27.72
N LYS A 188 -0.35 5.01 -27.68
CA LYS A 188 -1.22 4.86 -28.86
C LYS A 188 -2.44 5.78 -28.82
N GLY A 189 -2.69 6.47 -27.71
CA GLY A 189 -3.88 7.30 -27.53
C GLY A 189 -5.17 6.49 -27.47
N LEU A 190 -5.09 5.18 -27.11
CA LEU A 190 -6.27 4.34 -26.89
C LEU A 190 -7.04 4.85 -25.66
N THR A 191 -8.33 5.09 -25.80
CA THR A 191 -9.19 5.43 -24.68
C THR A 191 -9.75 4.15 -24.06
N VAL A 192 -9.57 3.97 -22.75
CA VAL A 192 -10.04 2.77 -22.05
C VAL A 192 -11.04 3.15 -20.97
N VAL A 193 -12.21 2.52 -20.98
CA VAL A 193 -13.20 2.59 -19.90
C VAL A 193 -13.34 1.21 -19.30
N SER A 194 -13.00 1.06 -18.04
CA SER A 194 -12.94 -0.24 -17.38
C SER A 194 -13.71 -0.25 -16.07
N ILE A 195 -14.53 -1.28 -15.86
CA ILE A 195 -15.13 -1.56 -14.55
C ILE A 195 -14.10 -2.28 -13.69
N PHE A 196 -13.92 -1.81 -12.46
CA PHE A 196 -13.04 -2.42 -11.47
C PHE A 196 -13.83 -2.86 -10.23
N HIS A 197 -13.42 -3.99 -9.64
CA HIS A 197 -13.81 -4.39 -8.30
C HIS A 197 -12.74 -4.08 -7.26
N ASP A 198 -11.47 -4.14 -7.64
CA ASP A 198 -10.35 -3.83 -6.78
C ASP A 198 -10.09 -2.32 -6.77
N LEU A 199 -10.36 -1.68 -5.61
CA LEU A 199 -10.14 -0.25 -5.40
C LEU A 199 -8.67 0.14 -5.55
N ASN A 200 -7.75 -0.75 -5.13
CA ASN A 200 -6.31 -0.49 -5.16
C ASN A 200 -5.78 -0.51 -6.59
N LEU A 201 -6.20 -1.49 -7.39
CA LEU A 201 -5.85 -1.53 -8.81
C LEU A 201 -6.43 -0.32 -9.56
N ALA A 202 -7.68 0.03 -9.29
CA ALA A 202 -8.28 1.23 -9.88
C ALA A 202 -7.53 2.51 -9.47
N GLY A 203 -7.18 2.64 -8.20
CA GLY A 203 -6.43 3.77 -7.67
C GLY A 203 -5.01 3.89 -8.22
N LEU A 204 -4.38 2.75 -8.57
CA LEU A 204 -3.01 2.69 -9.05
C LEU A 204 -2.90 3.00 -10.56
N TYR A 205 -3.86 2.58 -11.37
CA TYR A 205 -3.76 2.60 -12.83
C TYR A 205 -4.62 3.64 -13.53
N CYS A 206 -5.80 3.98 -12.97
CA CYS A 206 -6.71 4.89 -13.63
C CYS A 206 -6.28 6.36 -13.49
N ASP A 207 -6.49 7.13 -14.54
CA ASP A 207 -6.30 8.58 -14.53
C ASP A 207 -7.44 9.28 -13.78
N ARG A 208 -8.66 8.78 -13.96
CA ARG A 208 -9.86 9.23 -13.24
C ARG A 208 -10.76 8.04 -12.90
N LEU A 209 -11.54 8.22 -11.85
CA LEU A 209 -12.50 7.24 -11.36
C LEU A 209 -13.89 7.86 -11.28
N LEU A 210 -14.89 7.08 -11.65
CA LEU A 210 -16.30 7.36 -11.45
C LEU A 210 -16.84 6.33 -10.45
N LEU A 211 -17.39 6.80 -9.35
CA LEU A 211 -18.08 5.97 -8.36
C LEU A 211 -19.58 6.05 -8.58
N LEU A 212 -20.18 4.90 -8.89
CA LEU A 212 -21.59 4.74 -9.17
C LEU A 212 -22.32 4.10 -7.98
N GLU A 213 -23.40 4.72 -7.52
CA GLU A 213 -24.25 4.20 -6.45
C GLU A 213 -25.71 4.27 -6.86
N ASN A 214 -26.45 3.15 -6.82
CA ASN A 214 -27.91 3.09 -7.14
C ASN A 214 -28.27 3.72 -8.50
N GLY A 215 -27.40 3.61 -9.48
CA GLY A 215 -27.59 4.14 -10.84
C GLY A 215 -27.23 5.60 -11.04
N VAL A 216 -26.75 6.31 -10.01
CA VAL A 216 -26.33 7.72 -10.09
C VAL A 216 -24.82 7.87 -9.80
N ILE A 217 -24.23 8.94 -10.34
CA ILE A 217 -22.83 9.27 -10.04
C ILE A 217 -22.75 9.87 -8.64
N LYS A 218 -21.99 9.22 -7.75
CA LYS A 218 -21.65 9.76 -6.43
C LYS A 218 -20.52 10.79 -6.53
N ILE A 219 -19.47 10.45 -7.27
CA ILE A 219 -18.30 11.29 -7.51
C ILE A 219 -17.60 10.84 -8.80
N ASN A 220 -17.01 11.79 -9.53
CA ASN A 220 -16.16 11.57 -10.70
C ASN A 220 -14.94 12.50 -10.59
N HIS A 221 -13.77 11.96 -10.27
CA HIS A 221 -12.57 12.75 -10.02
C HIS A 221 -11.29 11.88 -10.15
N VAL A 222 -10.12 12.46 -9.87
CA VAL A 222 -8.87 11.71 -9.74
C VAL A 222 -8.94 10.69 -8.59
N PRO A 223 -8.16 9.59 -8.63
CA PRO A 223 -8.27 8.50 -7.64
C PRO A 223 -8.20 8.95 -6.18
N ASN A 224 -7.30 9.89 -5.84
CA ASN A 224 -7.16 10.38 -4.47
C ASN A 224 -8.42 11.04 -3.89
N GLU A 225 -9.25 11.65 -4.75
CA GLU A 225 -10.50 12.30 -4.36
C GLU A 225 -11.66 11.32 -4.28
N VAL A 226 -11.71 10.32 -5.18
CA VAL A 226 -12.76 9.29 -5.17
C VAL A 226 -12.56 8.32 -4.03
N LEU A 227 -11.30 7.89 -3.80
CA LEU A 227 -10.92 6.92 -2.77
C LEU A 227 -10.64 7.62 -1.43
N ARG A 228 -11.63 8.37 -0.91
CA ARG A 228 -11.66 8.90 0.45
C ARG A 228 -12.37 7.89 1.37
N GLU A 229 -11.87 7.74 2.58
CA GLU A 229 -12.43 6.78 3.56
C GLU A 229 -13.93 6.96 3.74
N GLU A 230 -14.37 8.18 3.98
CA GLU A 230 -15.79 8.51 4.17
C GLU A 230 -16.62 8.09 2.96
N THR A 231 -16.19 8.46 1.74
CA THR A 231 -16.90 8.15 0.50
C THR A 231 -17.03 6.65 0.28
N ILE A 232 -15.93 5.91 0.48
CA ILE A 232 -15.92 4.46 0.27
C ILE A 232 -16.70 3.74 1.37
N ARG A 233 -16.59 4.19 2.63
CA ARG A 233 -17.36 3.66 3.76
C ARG A 233 -18.87 3.80 3.51
N ASP A 234 -19.31 4.97 3.07
CA ASP A 234 -20.72 5.25 2.80
C ASP A 234 -21.27 4.35 1.70
N VAL A 235 -20.55 4.24 0.57
CA VAL A 235 -21.03 3.52 -0.62
C VAL A 235 -20.92 2.00 -0.47
N TYR A 236 -19.81 1.50 0.11
CA TYR A 236 -19.58 0.05 0.27
C TYR A 236 -20.01 -0.50 1.63
N ARG A 237 -20.39 0.38 2.59
CA ARG A 237 -20.83 0.03 3.95
C ARG A 237 -19.85 -0.87 4.67
N THR A 238 -18.56 -0.52 4.60
CA THR A 238 -17.47 -1.30 5.19
C THR A 238 -16.45 -0.39 5.87
N ASN A 239 -15.83 -0.89 6.93
CA ASN A 239 -14.74 -0.17 7.58
C ASN A 239 -13.47 -0.30 6.75
N ILE A 240 -12.95 0.84 6.33
CA ILE A 240 -11.77 0.91 5.47
C ILE A 240 -10.91 2.10 5.88
N GLN A 241 -9.61 1.95 5.73
CA GLN A 241 -8.63 3.00 5.99
C GLN A 241 -7.80 3.28 4.74
N LYS A 242 -7.48 4.55 4.49
CA LYS A 242 -6.67 4.99 3.37
C LYS A 242 -5.21 5.14 3.81
N HIS A 243 -4.31 4.52 3.07
CA HIS A 243 -2.87 4.67 3.23
C HIS A 243 -2.22 5.15 1.94
N PRO A 244 -1.07 5.82 1.99
CA PRO A 244 -0.28 6.08 0.80
C PRO A 244 0.37 4.79 0.29
N HIS A 245 0.40 4.60 -1.02
CA HIS A 245 1.14 3.49 -1.60
C HIS A 245 2.66 3.69 -1.39
N PRO A 246 3.45 2.64 -1.01
CA PRO A 246 4.83 2.81 -0.55
C PRO A 246 5.82 3.31 -1.62
N LYS A 247 5.49 3.29 -2.92
CA LYS A 247 6.41 3.65 -4.01
C LYS A 247 5.87 4.69 -4.98
N VAL A 248 4.55 4.90 -5.04
CA VAL A 248 3.93 5.83 -6.00
C VAL A 248 2.90 6.70 -5.30
N ALA A 249 2.62 7.88 -5.84
CA ALA A 249 1.64 8.82 -5.28
C ALA A 249 0.20 8.38 -5.60
N ALA A 250 -0.20 7.22 -5.09
CA ALA A 250 -1.53 6.64 -5.27
C ALA A 250 -2.13 6.24 -3.91
N PRO A 251 -3.46 6.24 -3.75
CA PRO A 251 -4.13 5.77 -2.55
C PRO A 251 -4.15 4.24 -2.49
N GLN A 252 -4.02 3.69 -1.29
CA GLN A 252 -4.23 2.29 -1.00
C GLN A 252 -5.31 2.15 0.06
N MET A 253 -6.35 1.38 -0.25
CA MET A 253 -7.49 1.14 0.64
C MET A 253 -7.30 -0.19 1.37
N VAL A 254 -7.29 -0.16 2.69
CA VAL A 254 -7.07 -1.34 3.55
C VAL A 254 -8.36 -1.62 4.33
N LEU A 255 -8.87 -2.84 4.20
CA LEU A 255 -10.03 -3.29 4.96
C LEU A 255 -9.68 -3.45 6.44
N LEU A 256 -10.53 -2.92 7.31
CA LEU A 256 -10.43 -3.12 8.76
C LEU A 256 -11.40 -4.23 9.17
N PRO A 257 -10.90 -5.43 9.55
CA PRO A 257 -11.77 -6.50 10.01
C PRO A 257 -12.37 -6.16 11.38
N GLU A 258 -13.62 -6.51 11.61
CA GLU A 258 -14.24 -6.48 12.94
C GLU A 258 -13.74 -7.68 13.76
N ILE A 259 -12.54 -7.55 14.33
CA ILE A 259 -12.01 -8.56 15.23
C ILE A 259 -12.53 -8.21 16.64
N GLN A 260 -13.35 -9.09 17.21
CA GLN A 260 -13.64 -9.04 18.64
C GLN A 260 -12.34 -9.35 19.39
N LYS A 261 -11.68 -8.31 19.88
CA LYS A 261 -10.52 -8.48 20.76
C LYS A 261 -11.05 -9.03 22.07
N ALA A 262 -10.65 -10.23 22.47
CA ALA A 262 -10.85 -10.74 23.81
C ALA A 262 -10.17 -9.74 24.77
N ALA A 263 -10.95 -9.18 25.68
CA ALA A 263 -10.48 -8.19 26.64
C ALA A 263 -9.73 -8.90 27.79
N GLU A 264 -8.56 -9.45 27.53
CA GLU A 264 -7.56 -9.61 28.57
C GLU A 264 -6.72 -8.33 28.54
N GLU A 265 -6.89 -7.48 29.56
CA GLU A 265 -6.05 -6.32 29.82
C GLU A 265 -4.66 -6.80 30.28
N ILE A 266 -3.89 -7.36 29.36
CA ILE A 266 -2.50 -7.74 29.65
C ILE A 266 -1.63 -6.52 29.40
N GLU A 267 -1.15 -5.91 30.47
CA GLU A 267 -0.25 -4.75 30.41
C GLU A 267 1.19 -5.16 30.22
N ILE A 268 1.87 -4.48 29.30
CA ILE A 268 3.31 -4.63 29.09
C ILE A 268 4.03 -3.90 30.24
N ASN A 269 4.81 -4.63 31.02
CA ASN A 269 5.51 -4.11 32.18
C ASN A 269 6.85 -4.88 32.43
N GLU A 270 7.54 -4.54 33.53
CA GLU A 270 8.86 -5.08 33.86
C GLU A 270 8.90 -6.59 34.05
N LYS A 271 7.78 -7.26 34.37
CA LYS A 271 7.72 -8.73 34.53
C LYS A 271 7.98 -9.48 33.23
N MET A 272 7.81 -8.79 32.08
CA MET A 272 8.05 -9.35 30.75
C MET A 272 9.50 -9.12 30.26
N LEU A 273 10.31 -8.36 31.04
CA LEU A 273 11.69 -8.06 30.70
C LEU A 273 12.60 -9.17 31.24
N HIS A 274 13.32 -9.81 30.35
CA HIS A 274 14.32 -10.83 30.68
C HIS A 274 15.70 -10.33 30.29
N GLN A 275 16.64 -10.45 31.22
CA GLN A 275 18.03 -10.04 31.01
C GLN A 275 18.94 -11.26 31.09
N SER A 276 19.86 -11.38 30.15
CA SER A 276 20.95 -12.35 30.13
C SER A 276 22.29 -11.61 29.93
N ASP A 277 23.38 -12.36 29.86
CA ASP A 277 24.70 -11.79 29.56
C ASP A 277 24.84 -11.35 28.10
N GLU A 278 24.01 -11.90 27.18
CA GLU A 278 24.09 -11.67 25.76
C GLU A 278 23.05 -10.70 25.23
N PHE A 279 21.86 -10.64 25.84
CA PHE A 279 20.76 -9.78 25.40
C PHE A 279 19.75 -9.43 26.50
N ILE A 280 19.04 -8.35 26.26
CA ILE A 280 17.78 -8.02 26.95
C ILE A 280 16.65 -8.41 26.03
N LEU A 281 15.68 -9.16 26.52
CA LEU A 281 14.50 -9.61 25.81
C LEU A 281 13.25 -9.10 26.50
N LEU A 282 12.33 -8.51 25.73
CA LEU A 282 10.93 -8.39 26.13
C LEU A 282 10.09 -9.22 25.16
N LYS A 283 9.30 -10.16 25.70
CA LYS A 283 8.34 -10.95 24.95
C LYS A 283 6.94 -10.50 25.29
N ALA A 284 6.30 -9.81 24.35
CA ALA A 284 4.90 -9.40 24.52
C ALA A 284 3.97 -10.62 24.39
N PRO A 285 2.80 -10.63 25.04
CA PRO A 285 1.85 -11.72 24.98
C PRO A 285 1.11 -11.81 23.62
N PHE A 286 1.11 -10.70 22.87
CA PHE A 286 0.52 -10.57 21.55
C PHE A 286 1.37 -9.59 20.70
N PRO A 287 1.26 -9.60 19.36
CA PRO A 287 1.97 -8.65 18.53
C PRO A 287 1.56 -7.20 18.82
N LEU A 288 2.54 -6.34 19.01
CA LEU A 288 2.37 -4.90 19.20
C LEU A 288 2.60 -4.17 17.88
N ARG A 289 1.85 -3.11 17.61
CA ARG A 289 2.17 -2.21 16.51
C ARG A 289 3.42 -1.41 16.86
N THR A 290 4.37 -1.34 15.94
CA THR A 290 5.69 -0.76 16.21
C THR A 290 6.08 0.29 15.18
N MET A 291 6.85 1.26 15.66
CA MET A 291 7.65 2.16 14.84
C MET A 291 9.07 2.20 15.43
N SER A 292 10.07 1.79 14.64
CA SER A 292 11.42 1.56 15.15
C SER A 292 12.52 1.94 14.16
N SER A 293 13.67 2.36 14.70
CA SER A 293 14.93 2.51 13.97
C SER A 293 15.93 1.38 14.25
N GLY A 294 15.48 0.23 14.76
CA GLY A 294 16.33 -0.94 15.05
C GLY A 294 17.01 -1.53 13.82
N VAL A 295 18.00 -2.39 14.03
CA VAL A 295 18.71 -3.10 12.95
C VAL A 295 17.78 -4.10 12.24
N ILE A 296 16.94 -4.80 13.00
CA ILE A 296 15.86 -5.67 12.52
C ILE A 296 14.54 -5.04 12.96
N GLY A 297 13.49 -5.18 12.15
CA GLY A 297 12.16 -4.61 12.45
C GLY A 297 12.15 -3.08 12.36
N ALA A 298 13.01 -2.47 11.52
CA ALA A 298 12.99 -1.03 11.26
C ALA A 298 11.76 -0.61 10.46
N GLY A 299 11.30 0.63 10.69
CA GLY A 299 10.08 1.16 10.09
C GLY A 299 8.85 0.85 10.92
N THR A 300 7.71 0.64 10.25
CA THR A 300 6.44 0.27 10.87
C THR A 300 6.16 -1.22 10.72
N GLY A 301 5.59 -1.85 11.74
CA GLY A 301 5.29 -3.29 11.69
C GLY A 301 4.46 -3.77 12.87
N TRP A 302 4.29 -5.09 12.95
CA TRP A 302 3.72 -5.78 14.09
C TRP A 302 4.71 -6.80 14.60
N HIS A 303 5.17 -6.65 15.85
CA HIS A 303 6.22 -7.49 16.42
C HIS A 303 5.85 -7.91 17.84
N GLN A 304 6.31 -9.10 18.23
CA GLN A 304 6.06 -9.68 19.55
C GLN A 304 7.33 -9.81 20.39
N LEU A 305 8.48 -9.81 19.74
CA LEU A 305 9.78 -9.97 20.37
C LEU A 305 10.61 -8.69 20.23
N PHE A 306 11.23 -8.27 21.31
CA PHE A 306 12.07 -7.07 21.36
C PHE A 306 13.40 -7.46 21.97
N VAL A 307 14.48 -7.40 21.19
CA VAL A 307 15.82 -7.88 21.57
C VAL A 307 16.83 -6.75 21.48
N ASN A 308 17.54 -6.48 22.58
CA ASN A 308 18.70 -5.58 22.58
C ASN A 308 19.94 -6.42 22.86
N ARG A 309 20.67 -6.77 21.80
CA ARG A 309 21.84 -7.65 21.86
C ARG A 309 23.07 -6.90 22.33
N HIS A 310 23.85 -7.49 23.24
CA HIS A 310 25.18 -7.02 23.57
C HIS A 310 26.17 -7.38 22.47
N VAL A 311 27.02 -6.43 22.08
CA VAL A 311 28.14 -6.63 21.17
C VAL A 311 29.43 -6.09 21.81
N ASN A 312 30.56 -6.70 21.52
CA ASN A 312 31.85 -6.23 22.00
C ASN A 312 32.21 -4.84 21.42
N LYS A 313 33.07 -4.11 22.11
CA LYS A 313 33.51 -2.77 21.65
C LYS A 313 34.28 -2.80 20.33
N ASP A 314 34.87 -3.93 19.99
CA ASP A 314 35.60 -4.14 18.73
C ASP A 314 34.71 -4.77 17.65
N TYR A 315 33.41 -4.78 17.88
CA TYR A 315 32.41 -5.31 16.91
C TYR A 315 32.48 -4.55 15.58
N ASN A 316 32.78 -5.30 14.52
CA ASN A 316 32.80 -4.82 13.15
C ASN A 316 32.20 -5.92 12.25
N CYS A 317 31.27 -5.55 11.38
CA CYS A 317 30.58 -6.46 10.48
C CYS A 317 30.13 -5.72 9.21
N ASP A 318 30.33 -6.33 8.05
CA ASP A 318 29.94 -5.73 6.75
C ASP A 318 28.41 -5.71 6.55
N ASP A 319 27.70 -6.72 7.08
CA ASP A 319 26.24 -6.83 6.99
C ASP A 319 25.61 -7.06 8.38
N HIS A 320 25.40 -5.95 9.10
CA HIS A 320 24.79 -5.97 10.42
C HIS A 320 23.40 -6.60 10.46
N LYS A 321 22.61 -6.48 9.36
CA LYS A 321 21.25 -7.06 9.30
C LYS A 321 21.29 -8.57 9.18
N ALA A 322 22.10 -9.09 8.28
CA ALA A 322 22.25 -10.55 8.10
C ALA A 322 22.82 -11.21 9.36
N GLU A 323 23.81 -10.57 9.99
CA GLU A 323 24.44 -11.06 11.22
C GLU A 323 23.48 -11.05 12.40
N MET A 324 22.74 -9.94 12.61
CA MET A 324 21.72 -9.87 13.66
C MET A 324 20.58 -10.87 13.43
N ALA A 325 20.14 -11.07 12.19
CA ALA A 325 19.15 -12.08 11.87
C ALA A 325 19.63 -13.50 12.17
N SER A 326 20.92 -13.80 11.92
CA SER A 326 21.52 -15.07 12.26
C SER A 326 21.61 -15.29 13.77
N PHE A 327 21.99 -14.25 14.52
CA PHE A 327 21.98 -14.28 15.99
C PHE A 327 20.57 -14.56 16.55
N LEU A 328 19.56 -13.87 16.03
CA LEU A 328 18.18 -14.07 16.48
C LEU A 328 17.72 -15.52 16.27
N ARG A 329 17.94 -16.08 15.07
CA ARG A 329 17.61 -17.49 14.78
C ARG A 329 18.35 -18.48 15.66
N ALA A 330 19.63 -18.24 15.92
CA ALA A 330 20.45 -19.09 16.81
C ALA A 330 19.88 -19.11 18.24
N ASN A 331 19.23 -18.06 18.68
CA ASN A 331 18.57 -17.95 20.00
C ASN A 331 17.06 -18.31 19.96
N GLY A 332 16.54 -18.84 18.85
CA GLY A 332 15.14 -19.25 18.72
C GLY A 332 14.16 -18.10 18.51
N PHE A 333 14.64 -16.93 18.08
CA PHE A 333 13.82 -15.77 17.76
C PHE A 333 13.63 -15.63 16.25
N GLU A 334 12.40 -15.54 15.78
CA GLU A 334 12.11 -15.31 14.37
C GLU A 334 12.31 -13.82 14.02
N PRO A 335 13.20 -13.48 13.06
CA PRO A 335 13.48 -12.09 12.72
C PRO A 335 12.27 -11.29 12.22
N SER A 336 11.30 -11.93 11.57
CA SER A 336 10.07 -11.28 11.09
C SER A 336 9.12 -10.86 12.21
N GLU A 337 9.25 -11.47 13.40
CA GLU A 337 8.46 -11.17 14.60
C GLU A 337 9.23 -10.31 15.61
N THR A 338 10.47 -9.91 15.27
CA THR A 338 11.41 -9.29 16.21
C THR A 338 11.78 -7.86 15.82
N VAL A 339 11.79 -6.96 16.80
CA VAL A 339 12.59 -5.72 16.70
C VAL A 339 13.92 -5.97 17.38
N GLY A 340 15.00 -5.92 16.61
CA GLY A 340 16.36 -6.17 17.08
C GLY A 340 17.22 -4.90 17.08
N MET A 341 17.83 -4.61 18.24
CA MET A 341 18.81 -3.55 18.41
C MET A 341 20.12 -4.15 18.93
N MET A 342 21.22 -3.42 18.80
CA MET A 342 22.52 -3.81 19.32
C MET A 342 23.05 -2.73 20.26
N THR A 343 23.82 -3.13 21.26
CA THR A 343 24.48 -2.21 22.19
C THR A 343 25.83 -2.77 22.64
N ALA A 344 26.82 -1.90 22.81
CA ALA A 344 28.08 -2.23 23.43
C ALA A 344 28.13 -1.85 24.93
N VAL A 345 26.97 -1.54 25.50
CA VAL A 345 26.83 -1.23 26.94
C VAL A 345 26.65 -2.51 27.71
N TYR A 346 27.21 -2.59 28.92
CA TYR A 346 26.90 -3.67 29.85
C TYR A 346 25.39 -3.70 30.11
N LEU A 347 24.76 -4.85 29.88
CA LEU A 347 23.31 -4.98 29.96
C LEU A 347 22.75 -4.75 31.38
N GLU A 348 23.58 -4.95 32.39
CA GLU A 348 23.27 -4.65 33.82
C GLU A 348 23.03 -3.15 34.07
N ASP A 349 23.50 -2.27 33.20
CA ASP A 349 23.31 -0.83 33.30
C ASP A 349 21.98 -0.37 32.70
N VAL A 350 21.12 -1.31 32.28
CA VAL A 350 19.75 -1.02 31.83
C VAL A 350 18.96 -0.29 32.88
N GLU A 351 18.20 0.70 32.45
CA GLU A 351 17.20 1.40 33.28
C GLU A 351 15.83 1.27 32.66
N TYR A 352 14.84 1.12 33.50
CA TYR A 352 13.46 1.04 33.06
C TYR A 352 12.51 1.68 34.07
N GLN A 353 11.36 2.12 33.58
CA GLN A 353 10.28 2.67 34.40
C GLN A 353 8.94 2.27 33.83
N TYR A 354 8.02 1.91 34.70
CA TYR A 354 6.61 1.72 34.43
C TYR A 354 5.83 2.88 35.02
N HIS A 355 4.95 3.48 34.21
CA HIS A 355 4.05 4.56 34.66
C HIS A 355 2.62 4.20 34.29
N GLN A 356 1.76 4.21 35.24
CA GLN A 356 0.33 4.02 35.08
C GLN A 356 -0.41 5.35 35.29
N THR A 357 -1.35 5.64 34.44
CA THR A 357 -2.34 6.72 34.60
C THR A 357 -3.73 6.11 34.73
N ASP A 358 -4.75 6.93 34.88
CA ASP A 358 -6.14 6.46 34.95
C ASP A 358 -6.65 5.90 33.60
N GLU A 359 -6.00 6.23 32.46
CA GLU A 359 -6.49 5.92 31.12
C GLU A 359 -5.56 4.99 30.32
N PHE A 360 -4.25 5.00 30.60
CA PHE A 360 -3.24 4.21 29.90
C PHE A 360 -2.02 3.99 30.79
N SER A 361 -1.15 3.06 30.39
CA SER A 361 0.16 2.91 31.03
C SER A 361 1.27 2.85 29.99
N ILE A 362 2.51 3.17 30.40
CA ILE A 362 3.69 3.04 29.57
C ILE A 362 4.79 2.29 30.32
N PHE A 363 5.60 1.56 29.55
CA PHE A 363 6.82 0.94 30.03
C PHE A 363 8.01 1.40 29.17
N VAL A 364 8.99 2.03 29.79
CA VAL A 364 10.17 2.59 29.10
C VAL A 364 11.39 1.83 29.54
N VAL A 365 12.24 1.42 28.58
CA VAL A 365 13.53 0.74 28.81
C VAL A 365 14.62 1.48 28.06
N VAL A 366 15.74 1.79 28.72
CA VAL A 366 16.86 2.52 28.14
C VAL A 366 18.18 1.82 28.48
N THR A 367 19.00 1.59 27.46
CA THR A 367 20.44 1.31 27.62
C THR A 367 21.23 2.47 27.04
N ALA A 368 22.24 2.98 27.77
CA ALA A 368 22.95 4.18 27.34
C ALA A 368 24.47 4.06 27.48
N GLY A 369 25.17 4.15 26.36
CA GLY A 369 26.64 4.21 26.28
C GLY A 369 27.08 5.46 25.49
N VAL A 370 27.74 6.39 26.16
CA VAL A 370 28.09 7.71 25.61
C VAL A 370 29.58 7.77 25.13
N GLY A 371 30.15 6.64 24.76
CA GLY A 371 31.56 6.57 24.30
C GLY A 371 31.82 7.29 22.98
N ASN A 372 30.84 7.29 22.09
CA ASN A 372 30.79 7.92 20.78
C ASN A 372 29.71 9.02 20.71
N ALA A 373 29.60 9.82 21.78
CA ALA A 373 28.65 10.93 21.81
C ALA A 373 28.94 11.95 20.72
N VAL A 374 27.90 12.50 20.09
CA VAL A 374 27.98 13.41 18.95
C VAL A 374 27.15 14.66 19.19
N ASP A 375 27.73 15.81 18.85
CA ASP A 375 27.00 17.05 18.63
C ASP A 375 26.53 17.08 17.15
N PRO A 376 25.24 16.88 16.86
CA PRO A 376 24.74 16.80 15.50
C PRO A 376 24.92 18.09 14.70
N SER A 377 25.07 19.23 15.38
CA SER A 377 25.35 20.52 14.72
C SER A 377 26.75 20.60 14.12
N LYS A 378 27.67 19.74 14.58
CA LYS A 378 29.08 19.68 14.15
C LYS A 378 29.44 18.31 13.56
N SER A 379 28.48 17.48 13.22
CA SER A 379 28.70 16.12 12.70
C SER A 379 29.60 16.06 11.46
N GLY A 380 29.68 17.13 10.66
CA GLY A 380 30.60 17.22 9.52
C GLY A 380 32.10 17.19 9.87
N GLN A 381 32.47 17.28 11.15
CA GLN A 381 33.85 17.17 11.64
C GLN A 381 34.24 15.71 11.99
N HIS A 382 33.25 14.81 12.01
CA HIS A 382 33.48 13.39 12.27
C HIS A 382 33.83 12.65 10.99
N THR A 383 34.73 11.67 11.11
CA THR A 383 34.94 10.63 10.09
C THR A 383 33.87 9.56 10.25
N PHE A 384 33.46 8.91 9.13
CA PHE A 384 32.53 7.79 9.19
C PHE A 384 33.23 6.53 9.74
N GLU A 385 33.48 6.52 11.04
CA GLU A 385 34.00 5.36 11.74
C GLU A 385 32.93 4.87 12.74
N MET A 386 32.57 3.60 12.65
CA MET A 386 31.62 2.99 13.59
C MET A 386 32.33 2.70 14.92
N VAL A 387 32.30 3.64 15.84
CA VAL A 387 32.74 3.43 17.22
C VAL A 387 31.55 2.90 18.04
N PRO A 388 31.66 1.73 18.69
CA PRO A 388 30.59 1.21 19.50
C PRO A 388 30.24 2.10 20.69
N GLY A 389 28.97 2.39 20.81
CA GLY A 389 28.33 3.18 21.86
C GLY A 389 26.98 3.62 21.32
N THR A 390 25.92 3.40 22.06
CA THR A 390 24.57 3.73 21.59
C THR A 390 23.64 4.00 22.76
N ILE A 391 22.60 4.76 22.49
CA ILE A 391 21.45 4.88 23.38
C ILE A 391 20.28 4.20 22.69
N ASN A 392 19.86 3.04 23.22
CA ASN A 392 18.66 2.35 22.75
C ASN A 392 17.52 2.64 23.72
N THR A 393 16.42 3.13 23.18
CA THR A 393 15.23 3.51 23.92
C THR A 393 14.04 2.70 23.42
N TRP A 394 13.36 1.98 24.31
CA TRP A 394 12.11 1.29 24.06
C TRP A 394 10.98 1.96 24.84
N ILE A 395 9.87 2.20 24.16
CA ILE A 395 8.66 2.79 24.74
C ILE A 395 7.50 1.88 24.38
N PHE A 396 6.95 1.19 25.37
CA PHE A 396 5.77 0.36 25.22
C PHE A 396 4.56 1.14 25.77
N VAL A 397 3.49 1.21 25.00
CA VAL A 397 2.27 1.92 25.37
C VAL A 397 1.10 0.93 25.42
N ASN A 398 0.50 0.78 26.59
CA ASN A 398 -0.75 0.05 26.77
C ASN A 398 -1.92 0.98 26.42
N GLY A 399 -2.15 1.13 25.13
CA GLY A 399 -3.12 2.06 24.55
C GLY A 399 -3.15 1.92 23.03
N GLU A 400 -4.06 2.62 22.39
CA GLU A 400 -4.17 2.70 20.92
C GLU A 400 -3.59 4.03 20.44
N LEU A 401 -2.53 3.98 19.64
CA LEU A 401 -1.85 5.17 19.09
C LEU A 401 -2.26 5.44 17.65
N SER A 402 -2.51 6.71 17.33
CA SER A 402 -2.55 7.22 15.96
C SER A 402 -1.15 7.20 15.31
N GLU A 403 -1.06 7.41 13.99
CA GLU A 403 0.23 7.59 13.30
C GLU A 403 0.99 8.81 13.83
N GLU A 404 0.24 9.91 14.08
CA GLU A 404 0.77 11.16 14.64
C GLU A 404 1.34 10.94 16.03
N ALA A 405 0.66 10.15 16.86
CA ALA A 405 1.13 9.84 18.21
C ALA A 405 2.41 8.98 18.18
N PHE A 406 2.56 8.05 17.24
CA PHE A 406 3.83 7.33 17.07
C PHE A 406 4.98 8.27 16.73
N ILE A 407 4.80 9.15 15.74
CA ILE A 407 5.81 10.13 15.33
C ILE A 407 6.16 11.07 16.49
N GLN A 408 5.14 11.64 17.14
CA GLN A 408 5.35 12.57 18.25
C GLN A 408 5.96 11.89 19.49
N SER A 409 5.69 10.61 19.73
CA SER A 409 6.36 9.83 20.78
C SER A 409 7.86 9.75 20.55
N ILE A 410 8.29 9.51 19.29
CA ILE A 410 9.71 9.51 18.91
C ILE A 410 10.32 10.90 19.11
N MET A 411 9.63 11.96 18.69
CA MET A 411 10.10 13.33 18.84
C MET A 411 10.27 13.69 20.33
N THR A 412 9.24 13.49 21.15
CA THR A 412 9.26 13.79 22.57
C THR A 412 10.35 12.98 23.30
N ALA A 413 10.51 11.71 22.97
CA ALA A 413 11.56 10.87 23.55
C ALA A 413 12.97 11.35 23.14
N THR A 414 13.14 11.77 21.90
CA THR A 414 14.41 12.31 21.41
C THR A 414 14.78 13.63 22.12
N GLU A 415 13.81 14.53 22.32
CA GLU A 415 13.99 15.77 23.09
C GLU A 415 14.37 15.48 24.54
N ALA A 416 13.67 14.53 25.17
CA ALA A 416 13.94 14.13 26.56
C ALA A 416 15.34 13.51 26.74
N LYS A 417 15.74 12.65 25.79
CA LYS A 417 17.11 12.09 25.73
C LYS A 417 18.15 13.20 25.55
N ALA A 418 17.94 14.10 24.59
CA ALA A 418 18.87 15.22 24.34
C ALA A 418 19.00 16.11 25.59
N LYS A 419 17.89 16.41 26.27
CA LYS A 419 17.91 17.18 27.51
C LYS A 419 18.72 16.48 28.61
N ALA A 420 18.57 15.14 28.79
CA ALA A 420 19.36 14.37 29.74
C ALA A 420 20.87 14.43 29.41
N MET A 421 21.23 14.34 28.13
CA MET A 421 22.63 14.46 27.69
C MET A 421 23.24 15.83 28.00
N VAL A 422 22.47 16.91 27.79
CA VAL A 422 22.89 18.28 28.11
C VAL A 422 23.05 18.45 29.61
N ASP A 423 22.08 18.03 30.43
CA ASP A 423 22.14 18.20 31.88
C ASP A 423 23.26 17.37 32.54
N LEU A 424 23.68 16.27 31.90
CA LEU A 424 24.80 15.47 32.31
C LEU A 424 26.14 15.95 31.73
N GLU A 425 26.16 17.06 30.99
CA GLU A 425 27.34 17.62 30.35
C GLU A 425 28.13 16.54 29.57
N VAL A 426 27.39 15.77 28.73
CA VAL A 426 28.04 14.76 27.88
C VAL A 426 28.72 15.48 26.73
N VAL A 427 30.04 15.31 26.60
CA VAL A 427 30.86 16.01 25.61
C VAL A 427 31.14 15.11 24.41
N ASP A 428 30.98 15.65 23.23
CA ASP A 428 31.51 15.12 21.97
C ASP A 428 33.04 15.29 21.98
N LYS A 429 33.76 14.18 21.98
CA LYS A 429 35.22 14.18 22.10
C LYS A 429 35.95 14.74 20.88
N VAL A 430 35.32 14.78 19.72
CA VAL A 430 35.90 15.30 18.48
C VAL A 430 35.76 16.82 18.43
N THR A 431 34.63 17.33 18.79
CA THR A 431 34.32 18.79 18.67
C THR A 431 34.50 19.56 19.96
N GLY A 432 34.57 18.89 21.11
CA GLY A 432 34.65 19.53 22.44
C GLY A 432 33.37 20.21 22.89
N THR A 433 32.24 19.98 22.18
CA THR A 433 30.94 20.60 22.50
C THR A 433 29.98 19.59 23.15
N ILE A 434 28.87 20.09 23.71
CA ILE A 434 27.85 19.23 24.33
C ILE A 434 27.18 18.38 23.27
N ALA A 435 27.15 17.07 23.48
CA ALA A 435 26.47 16.11 22.62
C ALA A 435 25.00 15.94 23.03
N THR A 436 24.13 15.64 22.06
CA THR A 436 22.71 15.38 22.30
C THR A 436 22.30 13.93 22.05
N GLY A 437 23.22 13.09 21.61
CA GLY A 437 23.04 11.69 21.34
C GLY A 437 24.35 11.00 21.00
N THR A 438 24.29 9.82 20.38
CA THR A 438 25.43 9.09 19.82
C THR A 438 25.23 8.87 18.32
N SER A 439 26.28 8.40 17.65
CA SER A 439 26.23 8.16 16.19
C SER A 439 25.27 7.02 15.78
N THR A 440 24.82 6.19 16.71
CA THR A 440 24.05 4.96 16.43
C THR A 440 22.82 4.79 17.30
N ASP A 441 22.26 5.86 17.84
CA ASP A 441 21.06 5.82 18.68
C ASP A 441 19.90 5.12 17.96
N SER A 442 19.19 4.28 18.71
CA SER A 442 17.99 3.60 18.21
C SER A 442 16.79 3.82 19.14
N ILE A 443 15.62 3.94 18.54
CA ILE A 443 14.36 4.12 19.24
C ILE A 443 13.29 3.16 18.73
N LEU A 444 12.48 2.69 19.65
CA LEU A 444 11.28 1.90 19.42
C LEU A 444 10.12 2.51 20.18
N VAL A 445 9.00 2.70 19.50
CA VAL A 445 7.68 2.90 20.08
C VAL A 445 6.84 1.69 19.70
N ALA A 446 6.24 1.02 20.67
CA ALA A 446 5.39 -0.15 20.49
C ALA A 446 4.07 0.06 21.25
N ALA A 447 2.94 -0.18 20.61
CA ALA A 447 1.62 0.02 21.21
C ALA A 447 0.73 -1.22 21.09
N ALA A 448 -0.05 -1.48 22.12
CA ALA A 448 -0.98 -2.61 22.15
C ALA A 448 -2.11 -2.49 21.13
N GLN A 449 -2.41 -1.28 20.66
CA GLN A 449 -3.53 -0.93 19.78
C GLN A 449 -4.88 -1.42 20.35
N THR A 450 -5.00 -1.34 21.66
CA THR A 450 -6.21 -1.64 22.45
C THR A 450 -6.32 -0.66 23.59
N GLY A 451 -7.52 -0.47 24.13
CA GLY A 451 -7.76 0.45 25.26
C GLY A 451 -7.99 1.88 24.81
N LYS A 452 -7.43 2.85 25.55
CA LYS A 452 -7.62 4.28 25.27
C LYS A 452 -6.96 4.68 23.94
N TYR A 453 -7.73 5.34 23.08
CA TYR A 453 -7.21 6.00 21.88
C TYR A 453 -6.46 7.28 22.25
N LEU A 454 -5.22 7.39 21.81
CA LEU A 454 -4.28 8.48 22.06
C LEU A 454 -3.87 9.10 20.74
N GLU A 455 -4.49 10.22 20.41
CA GLU A 455 -4.31 10.90 19.11
C GLU A 455 -2.96 11.60 18.99
N TYR A 456 -2.43 12.14 20.10
CA TYR A 456 -1.20 12.92 20.11
C TYR A 456 -0.28 12.55 21.27
N ALA A 457 1.05 12.71 21.05
CA ALA A 457 2.10 12.50 22.05
C ALA A 457 3.09 13.67 22.16
N GLY A 458 2.68 14.88 21.77
CA GLY A 458 3.48 16.09 21.97
C GLY A 458 3.77 16.37 23.44
N THR A 459 4.84 17.06 23.77
CA THR A 459 5.43 17.21 25.12
C THR A 459 4.47 17.67 26.23
N ILE A 460 3.38 18.35 25.90
CA ILE A 460 2.37 18.81 26.88
C ILE A 460 1.09 17.94 26.92
N THR A 461 0.95 16.98 26.00
CA THR A 461 -0.17 16.03 26.03
C THR A 461 -0.01 15.02 27.19
N PRO A 462 -1.09 14.34 27.62
CA PRO A 462 -0.97 13.33 28.69
C PRO A 462 0.10 12.27 28.38
N LEU A 463 0.10 11.70 27.18
CA LEU A 463 1.08 10.69 26.78
C LEU A 463 2.50 11.29 26.67
N GLY A 464 2.66 12.46 26.04
CA GLY A 464 3.95 13.10 25.86
C GLY A 464 4.62 13.50 27.18
N LYS A 465 3.84 13.97 28.18
CA LYS A 465 4.36 14.26 29.53
C LYS A 465 4.98 13.03 30.18
N VAL A 466 4.29 11.88 30.11
CA VAL A 466 4.76 10.65 30.74
C VAL A 466 5.98 10.08 29.99
N ILE A 467 5.96 10.07 28.64
CA ILE A 467 7.11 9.66 27.81
C ILE A 467 8.32 10.56 28.10
N GLY A 468 8.16 11.87 28.06
CA GLY A 468 9.24 12.83 28.28
C GLY A 468 9.90 12.64 29.64
N HIS A 469 9.08 12.52 30.70
CA HIS A 469 9.57 12.28 32.05
C HIS A 469 10.31 10.93 32.17
N ALA A 470 9.71 9.84 31.74
CA ALA A 470 10.29 8.50 31.89
C ALA A 470 11.59 8.35 31.09
N VAL A 471 11.62 8.80 29.84
CA VAL A 471 12.82 8.73 28.98
C VAL A 471 13.94 9.59 29.57
N TYR A 472 13.64 10.81 30.04
CA TYR A 472 14.64 11.66 30.68
C TYR A 472 15.25 10.98 31.92
N GLN A 473 14.42 10.43 32.80
CA GLN A 473 14.85 9.77 34.03
C GLN A 473 15.69 8.50 33.73
N CYS A 474 15.20 7.63 32.83
CA CYS A 474 15.90 6.40 32.46
C CYS A 474 17.24 6.72 31.78
N THR A 475 17.27 7.68 30.86
CA THR A 475 18.52 8.08 30.17
C THR A 475 19.53 8.65 31.16
N THR A 476 19.09 9.53 32.07
CA THR A 476 19.96 10.10 33.10
C THR A 476 20.62 9.01 33.97
N LYS A 477 19.83 8.09 34.48
CA LYS A 477 20.32 7.00 35.34
C LYS A 477 21.23 6.04 34.58
N ALA A 478 20.85 5.62 33.35
CA ALA A 478 21.64 4.70 32.54
C ALA A 478 23.03 5.29 32.18
N VAL A 479 23.07 6.57 31.80
CA VAL A 479 24.36 7.28 31.53
C VAL A 479 25.21 7.40 32.81
N GLN A 480 24.60 7.69 33.96
CA GLN A 480 25.32 7.75 35.24
C GLN A 480 25.90 6.38 35.64
N LYS A 481 25.14 5.29 35.49
CA LYS A 481 25.64 3.93 35.73
C LYS A 481 26.83 3.60 34.82
N SER A 482 26.69 3.83 33.52
CA SER A 482 27.74 3.59 32.53
C SER A 482 29.02 4.41 32.79
N ARG A 483 28.92 5.64 33.30
CA ARG A 483 30.06 6.48 33.68
C ARG A 483 30.77 5.97 34.93
N ARG A 484 30.01 5.59 35.98
CA ARG A 484 30.58 5.04 37.25
C ARG A 484 31.41 3.78 36.98
N ARG A 485 30.92 2.86 36.13
CA ARG A 485 31.60 1.63 35.78
C ARG A 485 32.91 1.86 34.97
N LYS A 486 33.06 2.97 34.26
CA LYS A 486 34.29 3.34 33.55
C LYS A 486 35.38 3.94 34.46
N HIS A 487 35.01 4.33 35.67
CA HIS A 487 35.93 4.88 36.66
C HIS A 487 36.34 3.85 37.72
N LEU A 488 35.81 2.60 37.65
CA LEU A 488 36.23 1.42 38.38
C LEU A 488 37.12 0.53 37.50
#